data_126cb6d35b4d55b215d4f5cd07534e72
#
_entry.id   126cb6d35b4d55b215d4f5cd07534e72
#
_cell.length_a   1.000
_cell.length_b   1.000
_cell.length_c   1.000
_cell.angle_alpha   90.00
_cell.angle_beta   90.00
_cell.angle_gamma   90.00
#
_symmetry.space_group_name_H-M   'P 1'
#
loop_
_entity.id
_entity.type
_entity.pdbx_description
1 polymer ?
#
loop_
_entity_poly.entity_id
_entity_poly.type
_entity_poly.pdbx_seq_one_letter_code
_entity_poly.pdbx_strand_id
1 'polypeptide(L)'
;VPFAFVDFGLFKNKIFTGASLANFFINGTSGMLIVSLTLMQRGAQFSAMEAGLLTLGFAIAVILFIRVGEKLLQKFGAKKPIIWGALIICAAIILLMQTQIMTGQYVVLAIIAYSLFGLGLAFFATPATDAALSNLPDSQAGSGAGIFKMASSLGTSFGVAIAAGIYTAVISRTEPIAWLSNIIGFVGRQDNVVIRQGAMLGLAFCLLLAILVIVTVVATIPDKKKA
;
A
#
# COMPACT_ATOMS: atom_id res chain seq x y z
N VAL A 1 18.50 -35.13 -7.40
CA VAL A 1 17.61 -34.37 -6.50
C VAL A 1 16.80 -33.45 -7.40
N PRO A 2 15.47 -33.55 -7.46
CA PRO A 2 14.68 -32.60 -8.22
C PRO A 2 14.83 -31.24 -7.52
N PHE A 3 15.39 -30.28 -8.22
CA PHE A 3 15.40 -28.88 -7.79
C PHE A 3 13.94 -28.41 -7.74
N ALA A 4 13.35 -28.38 -6.56
CA ALA A 4 12.07 -27.74 -6.38
C ALA A 4 12.24 -26.26 -6.77
N PHE A 5 11.46 -25.79 -7.76
CA PHE A 5 11.52 -24.43 -8.28
C PHE A 5 11.22 -23.40 -7.17
N VAL A 6 10.57 -23.83 -6.11
CA VAL A 6 10.28 -23.06 -4.89
C VAL A 6 10.79 -23.85 -3.69
N ASP A 7 11.81 -23.33 -3.02
CA ASP A 7 12.31 -23.90 -1.77
C ASP A 7 11.48 -23.37 -0.58
N PHE A 8 10.49 -24.13 -0.16
CA PHE A 8 9.69 -23.80 1.04
C PHE A 8 10.50 -23.79 2.34
N GLY A 9 11.70 -24.35 2.35
CA GLY A 9 12.63 -24.29 3.48
C GLY A 9 13.00 -22.85 3.83
N LEU A 10 12.97 -21.94 2.89
CA LEU A 10 13.23 -20.51 3.09
C LEU A 10 12.28 -19.86 4.11
N PHE A 11 11.05 -20.33 4.21
CA PHE A 11 10.07 -19.81 5.18
C PHE A 11 10.38 -20.18 6.64
N LYS A 12 11.38 -21.05 6.90
CA LYS A 12 11.91 -21.26 8.24
C LYS A 12 12.74 -20.08 8.74
N ASN A 13 13.28 -19.26 7.82
CA ASN A 13 13.96 -18.02 8.17
C ASN A 13 12.91 -16.93 8.48
N LYS A 14 12.81 -16.56 9.76
CA LYS A 14 11.82 -15.58 10.24
C LYS A 14 11.94 -14.20 9.57
N ILE A 15 13.18 -13.76 9.27
CA ILE A 15 13.43 -12.45 8.66
C ILE A 15 12.95 -12.49 7.21
N PHE A 16 13.30 -13.53 6.45
CA PHE A 16 12.85 -13.72 5.08
C PHE A 16 11.32 -13.79 4.98
N THR A 17 10.70 -14.58 5.84
CA THR A 17 9.25 -14.73 5.89
C THR A 17 8.57 -13.39 6.22
N GLY A 18 9.07 -12.69 7.22
CA GLY A 18 8.54 -11.39 7.62
C GLY A 18 8.69 -10.34 6.52
N ALA A 19 9.86 -10.25 5.89
CA ALA A 19 10.09 -9.33 4.78
C ALA A 19 9.20 -9.66 3.56
N SER A 20 9.01 -10.95 3.24
CA SER A 20 8.15 -11.40 2.15
C SER A 20 6.67 -11.12 2.43
N LEU A 21 6.19 -11.35 3.65
CA LEU A 21 4.83 -10.99 4.08
C LEU A 21 4.62 -9.47 4.08
N ALA A 22 5.60 -8.70 4.59
CA ALA A 22 5.53 -7.24 4.53
C ALA A 22 5.47 -6.75 3.09
N ASN A 23 6.25 -7.37 2.18
CA ASN A 23 6.22 -7.08 0.76
C ASN A 23 4.87 -7.43 0.10
N PHE A 24 4.26 -8.55 0.49
CA PHE A 24 2.91 -8.92 0.07
C PHE A 24 1.88 -7.86 0.50
N PHE A 25 1.86 -7.49 1.78
CA PHE A 25 0.89 -6.53 2.31
C PHE A 25 1.07 -5.13 1.75
N ILE A 26 2.31 -4.62 1.64
CA ILE A 26 2.54 -3.27 1.13
C ILE A 26 2.13 -3.16 -0.34
N ASN A 27 2.43 -4.17 -1.15
CA ASN A 27 2.00 -4.19 -2.55
C ASN A 27 0.48 -4.33 -2.67
N GLY A 28 -0.17 -5.00 -1.71
CA GLY A 28 -1.63 -5.05 -1.61
C GLY A 28 -2.28 -3.67 -1.42
N THR A 29 -1.58 -2.72 -0.80
CA THR A 29 -2.09 -1.33 -0.67
C THR A 29 -2.26 -0.63 -2.02
N SER A 30 -1.69 -1.15 -3.11
CA SER A 30 -1.91 -0.63 -4.48
C SER A 30 -3.38 -0.62 -4.90
N GLY A 31 -4.25 -1.40 -4.23
CA GLY A 31 -5.70 -1.31 -4.37
C GLY A 31 -6.25 0.10 -4.16
N MET A 32 -5.57 0.92 -3.35
CA MET A 32 -5.95 2.32 -3.12
C MET A 32 -5.93 3.15 -4.40
N LEU A 33 -4.99 2.88 -5.34
CA LEU A 33 -4.92 3.60 -6.62
C LEU A 33 -6.18 3.33 -7.45
N ILE A 34 -6.58 2.06 -7.58
CA ILE A 34 -7.76 1.68 -8.36
C ILE A 34 -9.03 2.29 -7.75
N VAL A 35 -9.21 2.16 -6.44
CA VAL A 35 -10.40 2.66 -5.73
C VAL A 35 -10.49 4.20 -5.82
N SER A 36 -9.40 4.91 -5.53
CA SER A 36 -9.39 6.38 -5.53
C SER A 36 -9.51 6.98 -6.93
N LEU A 37 -8.86 6.38 -7.94
CA LEU A 37 -9.02 6.82 -9.33
C LEU A 37 -10.45 6.59 -9.84
N THR A 38 -11.06 5.44 -9.49
CA THR A 38 -12.45 5.16 -9.85
C THR A 38 -13.42 6.12 -9.14
N LEU A 39 -13.13 6.49 -7.89
CA LEU A 39 -13.87 7.53 -7.18
C LEU A 39 -13.81 8.87 -7.93
N MET A 40 -12.61 9.29 -8.39
CA MET A 40 -12.47 10.53 -9.16
C MET A 40 -13.27 10.49 -10.47
N GLN A 41 -13.21 9.37 -11.19
CA GLN A 41 -13.91 9.23 -12.46
C GLN A 41 -15.43 9.16 -12.29
N ARG A 42 -15.94 8.32 -11.39
CA ARG A 42 -17.38 8.09 -11.21
C ARG A 42 -18.02 9.09 -10.25
N GLY A 43 -17.34 9.48 -9.20
CA GLY A 43 -17.87 10.37 -8.17
C GLY A 43 -17.71 11.86 -8.52
N ALA A 44 -16.57 12.24 -9.08
CA ALA A 44 -16.25 13.61 -9.44
C ALA A 44 -16.34 13.90 -10.95
N GLN A 45 -16.64 12.90 -11.78
CA GLN A 45 -16.79 13.00 -13.24
C GLN A 45 -15.51 13.42 -13.96
N PHE A 46 -14.34 13.10 -13.41
CA PHE A 46 -13.06 13.33 -14.06
C PHE A 46 -12.87 12.36 -15.23
N SER A 47 -12.27 12.84 -16.31
CA SER A 47 -11.77 11.97 -17.37
C SER A 47 -10.65 11.06 -16.83
N ALA A 48 -10.36 9.95 -17.52
CA ALA A 48 -9.27 9.07 -17.15
C ALA A 48 -7.91 9.78 -17.14
N MET A 49 -7.72 10.75 -18.04
CA MET A 49 -6.51 11.55 -18.13
C MET A 49 -6.36 12.48 -16.92
N GLU A 50 -7.40 13.21 -16.56
CA GLU A 50 -7.39 14.11 -15.39
C GLU A 50 -7.15 13.35 -14.10
N ALA A 51 -7.83 12.21 -13.89
CA ALA A 51 -7.62 11.35 -12.74
C ALA A 51 -6.18 10.79 -12.71
N GLY A 52 -5.65 10.38 -13.86
CA GLY A 52 -4.27 9.89 -13.99
C GLY A 52 -3.22 10.94 -13.65
N LEU A 53 -3.43 12.20 -14.05
CA LEU A 53 -2.52 13.31 -13.75
C LEU A 53 -2.34 13.54 -12.23
N LEU A 54 -3.38 13.25 -11.42
CA LEU A 54 -3.27 13.36 -9.97
C LEU A 54 -2.22 12.41 -9.37
N THR A 55 -1.92 11.31 -10.06
CA THR A 55 -0.94 10.32 -9.61
C THR A 55 0.52 10.64 -9.95
N LEU A 56 0.79 11.71 -10.70
CA LEU A 56 2.17 12.09 -11.08
C LEU A 56 3.08 12.27 -9.87
N GLY A 57 2.55 12.82 -8.77
CA GLY A 57 3.27 12.98 -7.52
C GLY A 57 3.82 11.67 -6.97
N PHE A 58 3.12 10.55 -7.17
CA PHE A 58 3.57 9.21 -6.80
C PHE A 58 4.86 8.83 -7.55
N ALA A 59 4.87 8.93 -8.88
CA ALA A 59 6.03 8.56 -9.69
C ALA A 59 7.24 9.46 -9.39
N ILE A 60 7.01 10.76 -9.28
CA ILE A 60 8.05 11.76 -8.95
C ILE A 60 8.64 11.45 -7.57
N ALA A 61 7.81 11.20 -6.56
CA ALA A 61 8.27 10.90 -5.22
C ALA A 61 9.11 9.61 -5.17
N VAL A 62 8.71 8.54 -5.85
CA VAL A 62 9.51 7.31 -5.92
C VAL A 62 10.89 7.59 -6.52
N ILE A 63 10.95 8.27 -7.68
CA ILE A 63 12.23 8.55 -8.37
C ILE A 63 13.16 9.40 -7.50
N LEU A 64 12.64 10.44 -6.86
CA LEU A 64 13.45 11.37 -6.06
C LEU A 64 13.94 10.74 -4.75
N PHE A 65 13.11 9.90 -4.11
CA PHE A 65 13.38 9.44 -2.75
C PHE A 65 13.87 8.00 -2.63
N ILE A 66 13.96 7.21 -3.72
CA ILE A 66 14.46 5.84 -3.66
C ILE A 66 15.89 5.77 -3.08
N ARG A 67 16.76 6.71 -3.44
CA ARG A 67 18.13 6.80 -2.89
C ARG A 67 18.16 7.21 -1.40
N VAL A 68 17.14 7.91 -0.94
CA VAL A 68 17.00 8.24 0.49
C VAL A 68 16.68 6.97 1.27
N GLY A 69 15.82 6.09 0.74
CA GLY A 69 15.55 4.77 1.33
C GLY A 69 16.81 3.94 1.51
N GLU A 70 17.71 3.93 0.51
CA GLU A 70 19.01 3.26 0.60
C GLU A 70 19.91 3.86 1.71
N LYS A 71 20.03 5.18 1.78
CA LYS A 71 20.80 5.86 2.84
C LYS A 71 20.23 5.56 4.24
N LEU A 72 18.91 5.51 4.37
CA LEU A 72 18.24 5.16 5.62
C LEU A 72 18.52 3.72 6.03
N LEU A 73 18.54 2.77 5.07
CA LEU A 73 18.96 1.39 5.30
C LEU A 73 20.39 1.32 5.86
N GLN A 74 21.34 2.01 5.22
CA GLN A 74 22.73 2.02 5.67
C GLN A 74 22.88 2.57 7.09
N LYS A 75 22.16 3.65 7.42
CA LYS A 75 22.24 4.34 8.70
C LYS A 75 21.51 3.60 9.84
N PHE A 76 20.29 3.14 9.58
CA PHE A 76 19.37 2.66 10.62
C PHE A 76 19.07 1.15 10.55
N GLY A 77 19.57 0.44 9.51
CA GLY A 77 19.17 -0.94 9.22
C GLY A 77 17.80 -1.00 8.55
N ALA A 78 17.34 -2.22 8.23
CA ALA A 78 16.13 -2.41 7.43
C ALA A 78 14.83 -2.07 8.18
N LYS A 79 14.71 -2.44 9.46
CA LYS A 79 13.46 -2.35 10.23
C LYS A 79 12.87 -0.94 10.28
N LYS A 80 13.66 0.05 10.66
CA LYS A 80 13.18 1.43 10.88
C LYS A 80 12.66 2.07 9.59
N PRO A 81 13.41 2.07 8.46
CA PRO A 81 12.90 2.64 7.21
C PRO A 81 11.63 1.96 6.69
N ILE A 82 11.52 0.64 6.83
CA ILE A 82 10.31 -0.10 6.46
C ILE A 82 9.10 0.40 7.27
N ILE A 83 9.26 0.56 8.60
CA ILE A 83 8.18 1.05 9.47
C ILE A 83 7.82 2.51 9.11
N TRP A 84 8.80 3.38 8.88
CA TRP A 84 8.54 4.75 8.47
C TRP A 84 7.84 4.83 7.12
N GLY A 85 8.26 4.02 6.15
CA GLY A 85 7.58 3.91 4.87
C GLY A 85 6.12 3.47 5.01
N ALA A 86 5.87 2.45 5.84
CA ALA A 86 4.52 1.97 6.11
C ALA A 86 3.66 3.00 6.83
N LEU A 87 4.20 3.75 7.79
CA LEU A 87 3.48 4.84 8.48
C LEU A 87 3.12 5.97 7.52
N ILE A 88 4.02 6.34 6.61
CA ILE A 88 3.75 7.34 5.57
C ILE A 88 2.62 6.85 4.64
N ILE A 89 2.62 5.57 4.28
CA ILE A 89 1.55 4.96 3.48
C ILE A 89 0.22 4.95 4.24
N CYS A 90 0.23 4.64 5.54
CA CYS A 90 -0.98 4.78 6.37
C CYS A 90 -1.53 6.21 6.32
N ALA A 91 -0.67 7.21 6.48
CA ALA A 91 -1.08 8.62 6.39
C ALA A 91 -1.65 8.96 5.00
N ALA A 92 -1.02 8.49 3.92
CA ALA A 92 -1.51 8.66 2.55
C ALA A 92 -2.93 8.08 2.37
N ILE A 93 -3.15 6.85 2.85
CA ILE A 93 -4.45 6.20 2.75
C ILE A 93 -5.50 6.92 3.60
N ILE A 94 -5.15 7.37 4.81
CA ILE A 94 -6.05 8.15 5.67
C ILE A 94 -6.49 9.45 4.98
N LEU A 95 -5.59 10.14 4.27
CA LEU A 95 -5.95 11.32 3.47
C LEU A 95 -6.93 10.95 2.34
N LEU A 96 -6.71 9.85 1.64
CA LEU A 96 -7.63 9.38 0.59
C LEU A 96 -8.99 8.90 1.14
N MET A 97 -9.05 8.47 2.40
CA MET A 97 -10.30 8.08 3.05
C MET A 97 -11.21 9.27 3.37
N GLN A 98 -10.74 10.52 3.24
CA GLN A 98 -11.55 11.73 3.50
C GLN A 98 -12.57 11.99 2.37
N THR A 99 -13.29 10.95 1.95
CA THR A 99 -14.24 11.02 0.82
C THR A 99 -15.51 11.80 1.14
N GLN A 100 -15.74 12.18 2.40
CA GLN A 100 -16.90 12.94 2.87
C GLN A 100 -16.83 14.43 2.58
N ILE A 101 -15.66 14.99 2.24
CA ILE A 101 -15.44 16.42 2.00
C ILE A 101 -15.81 16.83 0.56
N MET A 102 -15.76 18.12 0.25
CA MET A 102 -16.01 18.63 -1.09
C MET A 102 -14.96 18.18 -2.10
N THR A 103 -15.36 17.96 -3.34
CA THR A 103 -14.48 17.44 -4.42
C THR A 103 -13.19 18.24 -4.58
N GLY A 104 -13.26 19.57 -4.59
CA GLY A 104 -12.06 20.41 -4.73
C GLY A 104 -11.03 20.21 -3.59
N GLN A 105 -11.50 20.09 -2.37
CA GLN A 105 -10.65 19.81 -1.22
C GLN A 105 -10.06 18.39 -1.29
N TYR A 106 -10.89 17.42 -1.71
CA TYR A 106 -10.46 16.03 -1.87
C TYR A 106 -9.35 15.87 -2.92
N VAL A 107 -9.45 16.58 -4.04
CA VAL A 107 -8.40 16.58 -5.09
C VAL A 107 -7.04 17.01 -4.53
N VAL A 108 -7.02 18.06 -3.73
CA VAL A 108 -5.75 18.52 -3.07
C VAL A 108 -5.20 17.44 -2.16
N LEU A 109 -6.06 16.83 -1.31
CA LEU A 109 -5.63 15.74 -0.44
C LEU A 109 -5.15 14.52 -1.24
N ALA A 110 -5.78 14.22 -2.38
CA ALA A 110 -5.39 13.11 -3.24
C ALA A 110 -3.99 13.31 -3.85
N ILE A 111 -3.67 14.50 -4.33
CA ILE A 111 -2.33 14.83 -4.85
C ILE A 111 -1.26 14.64 -3.76
N ILE A 112 -1.52 15.15 -2.55
CA ILE A 112 -0.62 14.97 -1.41
C ILE A 112 -0.49 13.49 -1.06
N ALA A 113 -1.61 12.77 -0.99
CA ALA A 113 -1.65 11.36 -0.65
C ALA A 113 -0.88 10.48 -1.64
N TYR A 114 -1.02 10.71 -2.94
CA TYR A 114 -0.25 9.97 -3.95
C TYR A 114 1.24 10.25 -3.83
N SER A 115 1.63 11.49 -3.56
CA SER A 115 3.04 11.85 -3.32
C SER A 115 3.59 11.17 -2.06
N LEU A 116 2.83 11.15 -0.97
CA LEU A 116 3.19 10.43 0.26
C LEU A 116 3.27 8.92 0.04
N PHE A 117 2.36 8.35 -0.75
CA PHE A 117 2.40 6.93 -1.08
C PHE A 117 3.69 6.56 -1.82
N GLY A 118 4.11 7.38 -2.79
CA GLY A 118 5.38 7.21 -3.48
C GLY A 118 6.59 7.32 -2.55
N LEU A 119 6.58 8.30 -1.65
CA LEU A 119 7.61 8.48 -0.63
C LEU A 119 7.70 7.27 0.31
N GLY A 120 6.56 6.77 0.78
CA GLY A 120 6.50 5.60 1.65
C GLY A 120 7.04 4.34 0.97
N LEU A 121 6.70 4.12 -0.30
CA LEU A 121 7.25 3.01 -1.10
C LEU A 121 8.76 3.15 -1.33
N ALA A 122 9.26 4.38 -1.56
CA ALA A 122 10.68 4.63 -1.71
C ALA A 122 11.47 4.27 -0.44
N PHE A 123 10.90 4.51 0.74
CA PHE A 123 11.51 4.14 2.02
C PHE A 123 11.40 2.64 2.32
N PHE A 124 10.42 1.96 1.74
CA PHE A 124 10.18 0.53 1.96
C PHE A 124 11.02 -0.36 1.04
N ALA A 125 11.10 -0.04 -0.25
CA ALA A 125 11.52 -0.98 -1.30
C ALA A 125 12.92 -1.57 -1.08
N THR A 126 13.94 -0.74 -0.97
CA THR A 126 15.33 -1.19 -0.80
C THR A 126 15.54 -1.88 0.56
N PRO A 127 15.08 -1.31 1.71
CA PRO A 127 15.24 -1.99 3.00
C PRO A 127 14.51 -3.33 3.10
N ALA A 128 13.34 -3.48 2.49
CA ALA A 128 12.61 -4.74 2.51
C ALA A 128 13.30 -5.82 1.67
N THR A 129 13.83 -5.46 0.51
CA THR A 129 14.61 -6.36 -0.33
C THR A 129 15.89 -6.80 0.36
N ASP A 130 16.61 -5.88 0.98
CA ASP A 130 17.80 -6.18 1.78
C ASP A 130 17.47 -7.15 2.93
N ALA A 131 16.44 -6.86 3.72
CA ALA A 131 16.01 -7.73 4.82
C ALA A 131 15.67 -9.14 4.35
N ALA A 132 15.05 -9.29 3.17
CA ALA A 132 14.71 -10.59 2.62
C ALA A 132 15.94 -11.37 2.16
N LEU A 133 16.87 -10.73 1.44
CA LEU A 133 17.90 -11.45 0.67
C LEU A 133 19.24 -11.53 1.39
N SER A 134 19.65 -10.52 2.17
CA SER A 134 20.96 -10.49 2.83
C SER A 134 21.12 -11.56 3.92
N ASN A 135 20.04 -12.18 4.37
CA ASN A 135 20.06 -13.23 5.39
C ASN A 135 19.96 -14.64 4.80
N LEU A 136 20.07 -14.78 3.48
CA LEU A 136 20.04 -16.07 2.78
C LEU A 136 21.45 -16.46 2.32
N PRO A 137 21.76 -17.77 2.31
CA PRO A 137 22.97 -18.27 1.65
C PRO A 137 22.95 -17.94 0.15
N ASP A 138 24.12 -17.72 -0.45
CA ASP A 138 24.26 -17.40 -1.89
C ASP A 138 23.56 -18.44 -2.80
N SER A 139 23.61 -19.72 -2.42
CA SER A 139 22.94 -20.82 -3.14
C SER A 139 21.41 -20.70 -3.17
N GLN A 140 20.81 -19.94 -2.25
CA GLN A 140 19.37 -19.73 -2.12
C GLN A 140 18.92 -18.34 -2.55
N ALA A 141 19.85 -17.42 -2.84
CA ALA A 141 19.52 -16.02 -3.17
C ALA A 141 18.61 -15.89 -4.39
N GLY A 142 18.81 -16.68 -5.43
CA GLY A 142 17.97 -16.69 -6.63
C GLY A 142 16.54 -17.15 -6.36
N SER A 143 16.36 -18.26 -5.64
CA SER A 143 15.04 -18.75 -5.24
C SER A 143 14.33 -17.78 -4.29
N GLY A 144 15.08 -17.20 -3.34
CA GLY A 144 14.58 -16.18 -2.42
C GLY A 144 14.08 -14.93 -3.14
N ALA A 145 14.84 -14.42 -4.11
CA ALA A 145 14.43 -13.28 -4.93
C ALA A 145 13.16 -13.57 -5.74
N GLY A 146 13.05 -14.78 -6.31
CA GLY A 146 11.85 -15.25 -7.01
C GLY A 146 10.61 -15.27 -6.12
N ILE A 147 10.72 -15.86 -4.92
CA ILE A 147 9.62 -15.90 -3.93
C ILE A 147 9.23 -14.49 -3.46
N PHE A 148 10.22 -13.63 -3.17
CA PHE A 148 9.99 -12.26 -2.74
C PHE A 148 9.25 -11.45 -3.84
N LYS A 149 9.63 -11.63 -5.10
CA LYS A 149 8.93 -11.00 -6.24
C LYS A 149 7.54 -11.56 -6.46
N MET A 150 7.36 -12.87 -6.30
CA MET A 150 6.05 -13.52 -6.34
C MET A 150 5.13 -12.98 -5.25
N ALA A 151 5.62 -12.81 -4.02
CA ALA A 151 4.87 -12.21 -2.92
C ALA A 151 4.40 -10.78 -3.27
N SER A 152 5.24 -9.97 -3.91
CA SER A 152 4.87 -8.64 -4.41
C SER A 152 3.71 -8.70 -5.41
N SER A 153 3.82 -9.55 -6.43
CA SER A 153 2.80 -9.67 -7.48
C SER A 153 1.48 -10.22 -6.96
N LEU A 154 1.52 -11.25 -6.11
CA LEU A 154 0.34 -11.79 -5.46
C LEU A 154 -0.31 -10.77 -4.53
N GLY A 155 0.49 -10.03 -3.76
CA GLY A 155 0.00 -8.97 -2.89
C GLY A 155 -0.75 -7.89 -3.66
N THR A 156 -0.18 -7.42 -4.78
CA THR A 156 -0.85 -6.45 -5.65
C THR A 156 -2.18 -6.98 -6.17
N SER A 157 -2.18 -8.20 -6.74
CA SER A 157 -3.40 -8.80 -7.30
C SER A 157 -4.48 -9.00 -6.24
N PHE A 158 -4.10 -9.52 -5.07
CA PHE A 158 -4.99 -9.73 -3.94
C PHE A 158 -5.58 -8.41 -3.42
N GLY A 159 -4.71 -7.43 -3.18
CA GLY A 159 -5.12 -6.14 -2.65
C GLY A 159 -6.05 -5.38 -3.59
N VAL A 160 -5.70 -5.33 -4.89
CA VAL A 160 -6.55 -4.72 -5.93
C VAL A 160 -7.89 -5.42 -6.04
N ALA A 161 -7.89 -6.76 -6.11
CA ALA A 161 -9.14 -7.53 -6.27
C ALA A 161 -10.10 -7.32 -5.08
N ILE A 162 -9.60 -7.37 -3.85
CA ILE A 162 -10.45 -7.20 -2.67
C ILE A 162 -10.89 -5.76 -2.50
N ALA A 163 -9.99 -4.78 -2.63
CA ALA A 163 -10.35 -3.36 -2.51
C ALA A 163 -11.39 -2.94 -3.56
N ALA A 164 -11.19 -3.35 -4.82
CA ALA A 164 -12.15 -3.12 -5.90
C ALA A 164 -13.46 -3.91 -5.69
N GLY A 165 -13.39 -5.13 -5.17
CA GLY A 165 -14.54 -5.94 -4.83
C GLY A 165 -15.42 -5.29 -3.75
N ILE A 166 -14.80 -4.80 -2.66
CA ILE A 166 -15.50 -4.04 -1.60
C ILE A 166 -16.15 -2.78 -2.20
N TYR A 167 -15.40 -2.02 -2.97
CA TYR A 167 -15.91 -0.82 -3.65
C TYR A 167 -17.12 -1.16 -4.51
N THR A 168 -17.01 -2.16 -5.37
CA THR A 168 -18.09 -2.57 -6.29
C THR A 168 -19.31 -3.09 -5.55
N ALA A 169 -19.13 -3.89 -4.50
CA ALA A 169 -20.23 -4.39 -3.68
C ALA A 169 -21.03 -3.27 -2.99
N VAL A 170 -20.35 -2.18 -2.63
CA VAL A 170 -21.03 -1.03 -2.03
C VAL A 170 -21.76 -0.20 -3.07
N ILE A 171 -21.13 0.10 -4.20
CA ILE A 171 -21.74 0.95 -5.24
C ILE A 171 -22.90 0.28 -5.98
N SER A 172 -23.05 -1.05 -5.88
CA SER A 172 -24.24 -1.77 -6.40
C SER A 172 -25.49 -1.59 -5.52
N ARG A 173 -25.36 -0.96 -4.35
CA ARG A 173 -26.51 -0.66 -3.47
C ARG A 173 -27.28 0.55 -4.02
N THR A 174 -28.59 0.51 -3.84
CA THR A 174 -29.47 1.63 -4.19
C THR A 174 -29.45 2.74 -3.14
N GLU A 175 -29.14 2.38 -1.88
CA GLU A 175 -29.15 3.33 -0.77
C GLU A 175 -27.81 3.37 -0.04
N PRO A 176 -27.44 4.52 0.53
CA PRO A 176 -26.27 4.66 1.38
C PRO A 176 -26.30 3.72 2.59
N ILE A 177 -25.13 3.35 3.08
CA ILE A 177 -24.98 2.55 4.32
C ILE A 177 -25.35 3.45 5.51
N ALA A 178 -26.48 3.15 6.15
CA ALA A 178 -27.07 3.98 7.19
C ALA A 178 -26.14 4.25 8.38
N TRP A 179 -25.48 3.21 8.92
CA TRP A 179 -24.59 3.39 10.06
C TRP A 179 -23.39 4.30 9.72
N LEU A 180 -22.89 4.24 8.49
CA LEU A 180 -21.76 5.07 8.04
C LEU A 180 -22.22 6.52 7.87
N SER A 181 -23.40 6.74 7.29
CA SER A 181 -24.01 8.09 7.17
C SER A 181 -24.34 8.71 8.53
N ASN A 182 -24.64 7.90 9.55
CA ASN A 182 -24.93 8.39 10.89
C ASN A 182 -23.65 8.84 11.64
N ILE A 183 -22.51 8.24 11.31
CA ILE A 183 -21.22 8.57 11.94
C ILE A 183 -20.50 9.68 11.17
N ILE A 184 -20.60 9.67 9.84
CA ILE A 184 -19.83 10.57 8.94
C ILE A 184 -20.80 11.38 8.11
N GLY A 185 -20.80 12.70 8.31
CA GLY A 185 -21.57 13.63 7.49
C GLY A 185 -20.92 13.86 6.13
N PHE A 186 -21.61 13.46 5.04
CA PHE A 186 -21.13 13.68 3.68
C PHE A 186 -21.55 15.06 3.18
N VAL A 187 -20.58 15.91 2.86
CA VAL A 187 -20.79 17.29 2.39
C VAL A 187 -20.81 17.34 0.88
N GLY A 188 -21.56 18.30 0.30
CA GLY A 188 -21.66 18.52 -1.14
C GLY A 188 -22.69 17.62 -1.80
N ARG A 189 -22.38 17.07 -2.98
CA ARG A 189 -23.30 16.24 -3.77
C ARG A 189 -23.78 15.03 -2.99
N GLN A 190 -25.07 14.81 -2.95
CA GLN A 190 -25.71 13.70 -2.24
C GLN A 190 -25.99 12.49 -3.16
N ASP A 191 -26.02 12.70 -4.46
CA ASP A 191 -26.25 11.66 -5.48
C ASP A 191 -25.08 10.65 -5.59
N ASN A 192 -23.89 10.99 -5.09
CA ASN A 192 -22.70 10.15 -5.16
C ASN A 192 -22.24 9.60 -3.78
N VAL A 193 -23.07 9.69 -2.74
CA VAL A 193 -22.71 9.25 -1.38
C VAL A 193 -22.35 7.76 -1.35
N VAL A 194 -23.10 6.90 -2.05
CA VAL A 194 -22.83 5.46 -2.12
C VAL A 194 -21.44 5.18 -2.72
N ILE A 195 -21.07 5.92 -3.77
CA ILE A 195 -19.75 5.82 -4.41
C ILE A 195 -18.64 6.20 -3.43
N ARG A 196 -18.84 7.28 -2.68
CA ARG A 196 -17.88 7.80 -1.68
C ARG A 196 -17.74 6.87 -0.50
N GLN A 197 -18.83 6.24 -0.04
CA GLN A 197 -18.80 5.20 0.99
C GLN A 197 -18.06 3.94 0.52
N GLY A 198 -18.32 3.52 -0.72
CA GLY A 198 -17.60 2.39 -1.32
C GLY A 198 -16.10 2.61 -1.38
N ALA A 199 -15.69 3.82 -1.79
CA ALA A 199 -14.28 4.19 -1.81
C ALA A 199 -13.66 4.21 -0.41
N MET A 200 -14.35 4.77 0.58
CA MET A 200 -13.90 4.80 1.97
C MET A 200 -13.65 3.40 2.52
N LEU A 201 -14.56 2.45 2.28
CA LEU A 201 -14.44 1.07 2.77
C LEU A 201 -13.34 0.29 2.02
N GLY A 202 -13.22 0.46 0.71
CA GLY A 202 -12.12 -0.13 -0.06
C GLY A 202 -10.75 0.38 0.40
N LEU A 203 -10.65 1.68 0.70
CA LEU A 203 -9.44 2.29 1.25
C LEU A 203 -9.17 1.85 2.70
N ALA A 204 -10.20 1.63 3.52
CA ALA A 204 -10.05 1.08 4.87
C ALA A 204 -9.41 -0.31 4.85
N PHE A 205 -9.76 -1.16 3.87
CA PHE A 205 -9.07 -2.43 3.66
C PHE A 205 -7.59 -2.23 3.31
N CYS A 206 -7.25 -1.28 2.44
CA CYS A 206 -5.85 -0.96 2.13
C CYS A 206 -5.09 -0.44 3.37
N LEU A 207 -5.75 0.35 4.23
CA LEU A 207 -5.17 0.80 5.50
C LEU A 207 -4.87 -0.39 6.43
N LEU A 208 -5.78 -1.36 6.51
CA LEU A 208 -5.54 -2.59 7.26
C LEU A 208 -4.28 -3.31 6.76
N LEU A 209 -4.09 -3.44 5.45
CA LEU A 209 -2.88 -4.04 4.88
C LEU A 209 -1.61 -3.26 5.26
N ALA A 210 -1.65 -1.93 5.22
CA ALA A 210 -0.53 -1.09 5.63
C ALA A 210 -0.18 -1.26 7.12
N ILE A 211 -1.17 -1.40 7.99
CA ILE A 211 -0.97 -1.70 9.42
C ILE A 211 -0.36 -3.09 9.59
N LEU A 212 -0.81 -4.09 8.82
CA LEU A 212 -0.25 -5.44 8.87
C LEU A 212 1.23 -5.47 8.46
N VAL A 213 1.70 -4.57 7.59
CA VAL A 213 3.14 -4.40 7.32
C VAL A 213 3.88 -4.06 8.61
N ILE A 214 3.40 -3.06 9.35
CA ILE A 214 4.06 -2.61 10.58
C ILE A 214 4.11 -3.74 11.61
N VAL A 215 2.98 -4.42 11.83
CA VAL A 215 2.88 -5.55 12.78
C VAL A 215 3.86 -6.66 12.39
N THR A 216 3.87 -7.04 11.11
CA THR A 216 4.76 -8.10 10.60
C THR A 216 6.23 -7.73 10.80
N VAL A 217 6.62 -6.52 10.44
CA VAL A 217 8.02 -6.05 10.53
C VAL A 217 8.49 -5.95 11.99
N VAL A 218 7.64 -5.43 12.88
CA VAL A 218 7.96 -5.35 14.31
C VAL A 218 8.16 -6.74 14.92
N ALA A 219 7.35 -7.72 14.51
CA ALA A 219 7.39 -9.07 15.03
C ALA A 219 8.55 -9.93 14.49
N THR A 220 9.06 -9.64 13.28
CA THR A 220 9.95 -10.57 12.56
C THR A 220 11.33 -10.01 12.25
N ILE A 221 11.46 -8.70 12.05
CA ILE A 221 12.74 -8.08 11.67
C ILE A 221 13.42 -7.50 12.92
N PRO A 222 14.65 -7.94 13.24
CA PRO A 222 15.40 -7.43 14.40
C PRO A 222 15.87 -6.00 14.16
N ASP A 223 16.10 -5.27 15.24
CA ASP A 223 16.79 -3.97 15.19
C ASP A 223 18.26 -4.16 14.82
N LYS A 224 18.84 -3.17 14.12
CA LYS A 224 20.27 -3.12 13.86
C LYS A 224 21.00 -3.08 15.21
N LYS A 225 21.85 -4.07 15.50
CA LYS A 225 22.73 -4.02 16.67
C LYS A 225 23.58 -2.75 16.57
N LYS A 226 23.59 -1.93 17.62
CA LYS A 226 24.57 -0.85 17.73
C LYS A 226 25.95 -1.51 17.80
N ALA A 227 26.81 -1.21 16.82
CA ALA A 227 28.22 -1.55 16.87
C ALA A 227 28.92 -0.66 17.90
#